data_84b621ca671efebef249b2054b838af1
#
_entry.id   84b621ca671efebef249b2054b838af1
#
_cell.length_a   1.000
_cell.length_b   1.000
_cell.length_c   1.000
_cell.angle_alpha   90.00
_cell.angle_beta   90.00
_cell.angle_gamma   90.00
#
_symmetry.space_group_name_H-M   'P 1'
#
loop_
_entity.id
_entity.type
_entity.pdbx_description
1 polymer ?
#
loop_
_entity_poly.entity_id
_entity_poly.type
_entity_poly.pdbx_seq_one_letter_code
_entity_poly.pdbx_strand_id
1 'polypeptide(L)'
;MTPQDYPTPYYIVYEERLRRNLSLITDVERRAGVRIIMAFKANALWRTFPIIREYNRDFTASSLNELRLGAEELGGEAHVYCPVYTPQTLPEFLRYATHLTFNSLSQYEKHGRAVIEAGVSPGLRVNPQCSVIDTEIYNPALPGSRFGVTAEQLAQAG
;
A
#
# COMPACT_ATOMS: atom_id res chain seq x y z
N MET A 1 2.27 -34.75 4.64
CA MET A 1 1.68 -34.47 3.32
C MET A 1 2.77 -33.90 2.42
N THR A 2 2.93 -34.46 1.24
CA THR A 2 3.88 -34.00 0.24
C THR A 2 3.18 -33.16 -0.82
N PRO A 3 3.88 -32.37 -1.64
CA PRO A 3 3.25 -31.61 -2.73
C PRO A 3 2.38 -32.46 -3.66
N GLN A 4 2.71 -33.73 -3.86
CA GLN A 4 1.97 -34.65 -4.72
C GLN A 4 0.59 -35.05 -4.15
N ASP A 5 0.34 -34.82 -2.87
CA ASP A 5 -0.94 -35.19 -2.22
C ASP A 5 -2.06 -34.18 -2.50
N TYR A 6 -1.77 -33.07 -3.20
CA TYR A 6 -2.73 -32.02 -3.53
C TYR A 6 -3.12 -31.99 -4.99
N PRO A 7 -4.41 -31.74 -5.32
CA PRO A 7 -4.82 -31.56 -6.72
C PRO A 7 -4.20 -30.27 -7.30
N THR A 8 -3.68 -30.40 -8.54
CA THR A 8 -3.13 -29.26 -9.29
C THR A 8 -4.24 -28.50 -10.04
N PRO A 9 -4.07 -27.17 -10.30
CA PRO A 9 -2.94 -26.33 -9.95
C PRO A 9 -3.03 -25.79 -8.50
N TYR A 10 -1.87 -25.55 -7.84
CA TYR A 10 -1.80 -24.94 -6.50
C TYR A 10 -0.53 -24.12 -6.32
N TYR A 11 -0.53 -23.23 -5.32
CA TYR A 11 0.65 -22.54 -4.82
C TYR A 11 1.03 -23.09 -3.44
N ILE A 12 2.33 -23.27 -3.19
CA ILE A 12 2.86 -23.68 -1.89
C ILE A 12 3.65 -22.53 -1.28
N VAL A 13 3.34 -22.20 -0.02
CA VAL A 13 4.16 -21.35 0.82
C VAL A 13 4.89 -22.23 1.83
N TYR A 14 6.22 -22.19 1.80
CA TYR A 14 7.05 -22.84 2.80
C TYR A 14 7.24 -21.89 3.97
N GLU A 15 6.68 -22.22 5.13
CA GLU A 15 6.73 -21.38 6.33
C GLU A 15 8.15 -21.00 6.72
N GLU A 16 9.08 -21.96 6.72
CA GLU A 16 10.48 -21.71 7.05
C GLU A 16 11.12 -20.65 6.14
N ARG A 17 10.84 -20.72 4.82
CA ARG A 17 11.34 -19.72 3.87
C ARG A 17 10.71 -18.36 4.08
N LEU A 18 9.41 -18.32 4.37
CA LEU A 18 8.70 -17.08 4.70
C LEU A 18 9.33 -16.43 5.94
N ARG A 19 9.51 -17.18 7.02
CA ARG A 19 10.13 -16.70 8.26
C ARG A 19 11.55 -16.18 8.03
N ARG A 20 12.36 -16.87 7.25
CA ARG A 20 13.71 -16.43 6.90
C ARG A 20 13.69 -15.09 6.14
N ASN A 21 12.77 -14.93 5.17
CA ASN A 21 12.65 -13.68 4.42
C ASN A 21 12.17 -12.54 5.32
N LEU A 22 11.21 -12.78 6.20
CA LEU A 22 10.71 -11.79 7.16
C LEU A 22 11.81 -11.35 8.14
N SER A 23 12.60 -12.30 8.65
CA SER A 23 13.76 -11.99 9.52
C SER A 23 14.79 -11.11 8.79
N LEU A 24 15.05 -11.37 7.50
CA LEU A 24 15.95 -10.54 6.70
C LEU A 24 15.41 -9.11 6.54
N ILE A 25 14.12 -8.95 6.26
CA ILE A 25 13.46 -7.65 6.15
C ILE A 25 13.59 -6.88 7.47
N THR A 26 13.27 -7.51 8.59
CA THR A 26 13.37 -6.91 9.92
C THR A 26 14.82 -6.51 10.27
N ASP A 27 15.80 -7.31 9.87
CA ASP A 27 17.22 -6.93 10.06
C ASP A 27 17.60 -5.70 9.24
N VAL A 28 17.12 -5.60 8.00
CA VAL A 28 17.32 -4.40 7.16
C VAL A 28 16.67 -3.17 7.79
N GLU A 29 15.42 -3.27 8.24
CA GLU A 29 14.71 -2.18 8.94
C GLU A 29 15.53 -1.67 10.12
N ARG A 30 15.96 -2.57 10.99
CA ARG A 30 16.75 -2.25 12.17
C ARG A 30 18.07 -1.55 11.84
N ARG A 31 18.81 -2.05 10.83
CA ARG A 31 20.11 -1.49 10.43
C ARG A 31 19.99 -0.16 9.70
N ALA A 32 18.97 0.00 8.88
CA ALA A 32 18.76 1.21 8.09
C ALA A 32 17.96 2.31 8.84
N GLY A 33 17.33 1.97 9.97
CA GLY A 33 16.46 2.90 10.68
C GLY A 33 15.20 3.29 9.89
N VAL A 34 14.71 2.38 9.05
CA VAL A 34 13.52 2.57 8.20
C VAL A 34 12.44 1.57 8.56
N ARG A 35 11.21 1.84 8.12
CA ARG A 35 10.09 0.90 8.22
C ARG A 35 9.78 0.35 6.82
N ILE A 36 9.68 -0.96 6.67
CA ILE A 36 9.32 -1.65 5.42
C ILE A 36 7.92 -2.25 5.62
N ILE A 37 6.93 -1.70 4.93
CA ILE A 37 5.54 -2.12 5.06
C ILE A 37 5.14 -3.10 3.97
N MET A 38 4.21 -4.01 4.28
CA MET A 38 3.75 -5.04 3.35
C MET A 38 2.78 -4.46 2.32
N ALA A 39 3.04 -4.70 1.03
CA ALA A 39 2.15 -4.26 -0.05
C ALA A 39 1.19 -5.38 -0.44
N PHE A 40 -0.11 -5.22 -0.15
CA PHE A 40 -1.12 -6.25 -0.42
C PHE A 40 -1.33 -6.52 -1.91
N LYS A 41 -1.18 -5.52 -2.77
CA LYS A 41 -1.20 -5.74 -4.22
C LYS A 41 -0.13 -6.73 -4.71
N ALA A 42 0.94 -6.95 -3.94
CA ALA A 42 1.97 -7.94 -4.24
C ALA A 42 1.69 -9.28 -3.56
N ASN A 43 1.13 -9.24 -2.34
CA ASN A 43 0.79 -10.44 -1.59
C ASN A 43 -0.31 -10.14 -0.56
N ALA A 44 -1.52 -10.65 -0.81
CA ALA A 44 -2.65 -10.59 0.13
C ALA A 44 -3.07 -11.99 0.61
N LEU A 45 -2.11 -12.91 0.72
CA LEU A 45 -2.38 -14.27 1.19
C LEU A 45 -2.58 -14.28 2.70
N TRP A 46 -3.78 -13.92 3.13
CA TRP A 46 -4.17 -13.69 4.52
C TRP A 46 -3.88 -14.88 5.46
N ARG A 47 -3.89 -16.10 4.95
CA ARG A 47 -3.51 -17.30 5.71
C ARG A 47 -2.07 -17.28 6.24
N THR A 48 -1.20 -16.44 5.67
CA THR A 48 0.18 -16.23 6.15
C THR A 48 0.29 -15.10 7.17
N PHE A 49 -0.75 -14.30 7.36
CA PHE A 49 -0.71 -13.14 8.26
C PHE A 49 -0.43 -13.49 9.73
N PRO A 50 -0.88 -14.62 10.29
CA PRO A 50 -0.46 -15.01 11.63
C PRO A 50 1.06 -15.11 11.80
N ILE A 51 1.77 -15.56 10.76
CA ILE A 51 3.24 -15.61 10.74
C ILE A 51 3.84 -14.21 10.54
N ILE A 52 3.30 -13.46 9.58
CA ILE A 52 3.79 -12.11 9.24
C ILE A 52 3.67 -11.18 10.45
N ARG A 53 2.58 -11.26 11.23
CA ARG A 53 2.35 -10.46 12.44
C ARG A 53 3.43 -10.59 13.52
N GLU A 54 4.18 -11.66 13.51
CA GLU A 54 5.30 -11.86 14.45
C GLU A 54 6.49 -10.94 14.12
N TYR A 55 6.55 -10.42 12.90
CA TYR A 55 7.65 -9.59 12.38
C TYR A 55 7.21 -8.15 12.10
N ASN A 56 6.16 -7.97 11.34
CA ASN A 56 5.61 -6.67 10.98
C ASN A 56 4.09 -6.77 10.81
N ARG A 57 3.38 -5.69 11.16
CA ARG A 57 1.92 -5.60 11.02
C ARG A 57 1.48 -4.49 10.09
N ASP A 58 2.40 -3.60 9.70
CA ASP A 58 2.09 -2.44 8.89
C ASP A 58 1.98 -2.82 7.42
N PHE A 59 1.04 -2.19 6.74
CA PHE A 59 0.73 -2.54 5.37
C PHE A 59 0.31 -1.36 4.52
N THR A 60 0.38 -1.53 3.19
CA THR A 60 -0.23 -0.62 2.25
C THR A 60 -1.36 -1.29 1.48
N ALA A 61 -2.49 -0.59 1.39
CA ALA A 61 -3.69 -1.03 0.68
C ALA A 61 -3.96 -0.15 -0.54
N SER A 62 -4.36 -0.77 -1.64
CA SER A 62 -4.70 -0.10 -2.90
C SER A 62 -6.21 -0.11 -3.19
N SER A 63 -7.00 -0.67 -2.27
CA SER A 63 -8.46 -0.72 -2.32
C SER A 63 -9.07 -0.78 -0.93
N LEU A 64 -10.36 -0.49 -0.83
CA LEU A 64 -11.09 -0.61 0.42
C LEU A 64 -11.11 -2.06 0.95
N ASN A 65 -11.20 -3.05 0.05
CA ASN A 65 -11.20 -4.45 0.45
C ASN A 65 -9.84 -4.89 1.00
N GLU A 66 -8.73 -4.44 0.41
CA GLU A 66 -7.40 -4.67 0.97
C GLU A 66 -7.24 -3.98 2.33
N LEU A 67 -7.75 -2.76 2.48
CA LEU A 67 -7.70 -2.03 3.74
C LEU A 67 -8.45 -2.78 4.86
N ARG A 68 -9.67 -3.23 4.59
CA ARG A 68 -10.46 -4.04 5.54
C ARG A 68 -9.72 -5.33 5.90
N LEU A 69 -9.24 -6.05 4.89
CA LEU A 69 -8.49 -7.28 5.11
C LEU A 69 -7.29 -7.06 6.04
N GLY A 70 -6.52 -5.99 5.80
CA GLY A 70 -5.37 -5.67 6.64
C GLY A 70 -5.74 -5.26 8.05
N ALA A 71 -6.77 -4.44 8.22
CA ALA A 71 -7.25 -4.01 9.52
C ALA A 71 -7.78 -5.18 10.37
N GLU A 72 -8.50 -6.12 9.74
CA GLU A 72 -9.11 -7.26 10.42
C GLU A 72 -8.11 -8.38 10.69
N GLU A 73 -7.23 -8.68 9.73
CA GLU A 73 -6.39 -9.88 9.76
C GLU A 73 -4.91 -9.61 10.10
N LEU A 74 -4.37 -8.41 9.83
CA LEU A 74 -2.99 -8.06 10.14
C LEU A 74 -2.88 -7.11 11.34
N GLY A 75 -3.69 -6.04 11.38
CA GLY A 75 -3.91 -5.21 12.55
C GLY A 75 -2.77 -4.23 12.88
N GLY A 76 -2.08 -3.71 11.86
CA GLY A 76 -1.03 -2.68 11.99
C GLY A 76 -1.46 -1.33 11.43
N GLU A 77 -0.49 -0.42 11.24
CA GLU A 77 -0.71 0.86 10.59
C GLU A 77 -1.02 0.65 9.10
N ALA A 78 -2.08 1.29 8.63
CA ALA A 78 -2.59 1.16 7.27
C ALA A 78 -2.25 2.39 6.43
N HIS A 79 -1.37 2.22 5.45
CA HIS A 79 -1.04 3.22 4.46
C HIS A 79 -1.89 2.98 3.20
N VAL A 80 -2.76 3.92 2.87
CA VAL A 80 -3.70 3.75 1.76
C VAL A 80 -3.35 4.64 0.59
N TYR A 81 -3.34 4.07 -0.59
CA TYR A 81 -3.29 4.81 -1.84
C TYR A 81 -4.27 4.20 -2.85
N CYS A 82 -5.28 4.98 -3.20
CA CYS A 82 -6.19 4.70 -4.32
C CYS A 82 -6.16 5.88 -5.29
N PRO A 83 -6.28 5.66 -6.61
CA PRO A 83 -6.34 6.75 -7.57
C PRO A 83 -7.54 7.68 -7.38
N VAL A 84 -8.64 7.17 -6.80
CA VAL A 84 -9.88 7.92 -6.57
C VAL A 84 -10.50 7.53 -5.24
N TYR A 85 -10.89 8.54 -4.45
CA TYR A 85 -11.75 8.41 -3.30
C TYR A 85 -13.08 9.10 -3.59
N THR A 86 -14.20 8.40 -3.39
CA THR A 86 -15.53 8.97 -3.57
C THR A 86 -16.13 9.40 -2.24
N PRO A 87 -17.09 10.36 -2.20
CA PRO A 87 -17.79 10.72 -0.97
C PRO A 87 -18.44 9.52 -0.27
N GLN A 88 -18.84 8.51 -1.03
CA GLN A 88 -19.49 7.30 -0.50
C GLN A 88 -18.49 6.35 0.17
N THR A 89 -17.27 6.24 -0.37
CA THR A 89 -16.26 5.29 0.12
C THR A 89 -15.29 5.91 1.13
N LEU A 90 -15.06 7.22 1.08
CA LEU A 90 -14.12 7.90 1.95
C LEU A 90 -14.34 7.64 3.45
N PRO A 91 -15.56 7.69 4.00
CA PRO A 91 -15.78 7.42 5.42
C PRO A 91 -15.29 6.04 5.87
N GLU A 92 -15.43 5.04 4.99
CA GLU A 92 -14.94 3.69 5.26
C GLU A 92 -13.41 3.63 5.25
N PHE A 93 -12.75 4.35 4.32
CA PHE A 93 -11.29 4.46 4.33
C PHE A 93 -10.79 5.12 5.63
N LEU A 94 -11.43 6.20 6.07
CA LEU A 94 -11.05 6.93 7.28
C LEU A 94 -11.22 6.10 8.57
N ARG A 95 -12.09 5.10 8.55
CA ARG A 95 -12.30 4.21 9.70
C ARG A 95 -11.07 3.34 10.01
N TYR A 96 -10.28 3.00 9.00
CA TYR A 96 -9.20 2.02 9.13
C TYR A 96 -7.81 2.56 8.77
N ALA A 97 -7.73 3.62 7.97
CA ALA A 97 -6.46 4.18 7.53
C ALA A 97 -5.76 4.96 8.64
N THR A 98 -4.44 4.84 8.73
CA THR A 98 -3.57 5.75 9.50
C THR A 98 -2.94 6.81 8.60
N HIS A 99 -2.70 6.46 7.33
CA HIS A 99 -2.18 7.35 6.31
C HIS A 99 -3.02 7.19 5.03
N LEU A 100 -3.40 8.32 4.41
CA LEU A 100 -4.17 8.33 3.17
C LEU A 100 -3.50 9.24 2.15
N THR A 101 -3.06 8.65 1.03
CA THR A 101 -2.37 9.38 -0.03
C THR A 101 -3.33 9.72 -1.15
N PHE A 102 -3.46 11.01 -1.46
CA PHE A 102 -4.21 11.53 -2.60
C PHE A 102 -3.44 11.43 -3.89
N ASN A 103 -4.16 11.26 -4.98
CA ASN A 103 -3.59 11.17 -6.32
C ASN A 103 -3.51 12.52 -7.04
N SER A 104 -4.25 13.52 -6.59
CA SER A 104 -4.31 14.86 -7.20
C SER A 104 -4.56 15.95 -6.16
N LEU A 105 -4.19 17.19 -6.50
CA LEU A 105 -4.49 18.37 -5.68
C LEU A 105 -5.98 18.56 -5.48
N SER A 106 -6.78 18.39 -6.53
CA SER A 106 -8.25 18.52 -6.44
C SER A 106 -8.89 17.52 -5.47
N GLN A 107 -8.35 16.32 -5.35
CA GLN A 107 -8.80 15.39 -4.31
C GLN A 107 -8.39 15.85 -2.91
N TYR A 108 -7.16 16.35 -2.76
CA TYR A 108 -6.69 16.90 -1.49
C TYR A 108 -7.53 18.11 -1.06
N GLU A 109 -7.79 19.05 -1.95
CA GLU A 109 -8.65 20.22 -1.68
C GLU A 109 -10.06 19.79 -1.23
N LYS A 110 -10.61 18.82 -1.92
CA LYS A 110 -11.98 18.33 -1.63
C LYS A 110 -12.10 17.54 -0.34
N HIS A 111 -11.10 16.74 0.02
CA HIS A 111 -11.19 15.72 1.06
C HIS A 111 -10.15 15.85 2.18
N GLY A 112 -9.10 16.64 1.97
CA GLY A 112 -7.97 16.73 2.91
C GLY A 112 -8.37 17.15 4.31
N ARG A 113 -9.29 18.11 4.43
CA ARG A 113 -9.81 18.54 5.73
C ARG A 113 -10.50 17.38 6.48
N ALA A 114 -11.37 16.62 5.83
CA ALA A 114 -12.04 15.48 6.45
C ALA A 114 -11.06 14.39 6.89
N VAL A 115 -9.97 14.16 6.12
CA VAL A 115 -8.91 13.22 6.48
C VAL A 115 -8.19 13.67 7.74
N ILE A 116 -7.84 14.95 7.84
CA ILE A 116 -7.16 15.53 9.02
C ILE A 116 -8.07 15.49 10.26
N GLU A 117 -9.34 15.88 10.10
CA GLU A 117 -10.34 15.87 11.19
C GLU A 117 -10.60 14.45 11.73
N ALA A 118 -10.44 13.43 10.87
CA ALA A 118 -10.52 12.02 11.27
C ALA A 118 -9.23 11.50 11.95
N GLY A 119 -8.19 12.33 12.12
CA GLY A 119 -6.90 11.94 12.71
C GLY A 119 -6.03 11.10 11.79
N VAL A 120 -6.34 11.06 10.48
CA VAL A 120 -5.56 10.33 9.47
C VAL A 120 -4.53 11.28 8.86
N SER A 121 -3.30 10.78 8.67
CA SER A 121 -2.22 11.56 8.03
C SER A 121 -2.44 11.65 6.52
N PRO A 122 -2.65 12.86 5.94
CA PRO A 122 -2.80 13.00 4.51
C PRO A 122 -1.44 13.02 3.82
N GLY A 123 -1.37 12.37 2.65
CA GLY A 123 -0.22 12.39 1.75
C GLY A 123 -0.62 12.80 0.34
N LEU A 124 0.34 13.17 -0.48
CA LEU A 124 0.16 13.46 -1.89
C LEU A 124 1.15 12.63 -2.71
N ARG A 125 0.65 11.91 -3.72
CA ARG A 125 1.51 11.21 -4.67
C ARG A 125 2.08 12.20 -5.67
N VAL A 126 3.39 12.27 -5.74
CA VAL A 126 4.11 13.07 -6.75
C VAL A 126 4.53 12.18 -7.92
N ASN A 127 4.32 12.68 -9.15
CA ASN A 127 4.85 12.08 -10.37
C ASN A 127 6.15 12.83 -10.76
N PRO A 128 7.34 12.21 -10.61
CA PRO A 128 8.59 12.87 -10.94
C PRO A 128 8.84 12.99 -12.46
N GLN A 129 7.95 12.42 -13.29
CA GLN A 129 8.09 12.35 -14.76
C GLN A 129 9.43 11.72 -15.19
N CYS A 130 9.98 10.87 -14.33
CA CYS A 130 11.23 10.14 -14.53
C CYS A 130 11.02 8.68 -14.13
N SER A 131 11.51 7.75 -14.93
CA SER A 131 11.44 6.32 -14.67
C SER A 131 12.64 5.60 -15.26
N VAL A 132 13.08 4.56 -14.60
CA VAL A 132 14.09 3.60 -15.09
C VAL A 132 13.46 2.39 -15.77
N ILE A 133 12.12 2.39 -15.96
CA ILE A 133 11.38 1.30 -16.59
C ILE A 133 11.35 1.52 -18.09
N ASP A 134 11.95 0.59 -18.86
CA ASP A 134 12.01 0.67 -20.32
C ASP A 134 10.67 0.34 -20.99
N THR A 135 9.84 -0.52 -20.37
CA THR A 135 8.56 -0.93 -20.94
C THR A 135 7.47 0.08 -20.60
N GLU A 136 7.00 0.80 -21.60
CA GLU A 136 6.04 1.90 -21.44
C GLU A 136 4.77 1.52 -20.66
N ILE A 137 4.18 0.36 -20.92
CA ILE A 137 2.94 -0.10 -20.28
C ILE A 137 3.09 -0.24 -18.75
N TYR A 138 4.31 -0.42 -18.25
CA TYR A 138 4.60 -0.53 -16.82
C TYR A 138 5.17 0.77 -16.21
N ASN A 139 5.37 1.79 -17.03
CA ASN A 139 5.94 3.06 -16.59
C ASN A 139 4.84 4.02 -16.07
N PRO A 140 4.72 4.23 -14.75
CA PRO A 140 3.69 5.11 -14.18
C PRO A 140 4.01 6.61 -14.33
N ALA A 141 5.19 6.95 -14.83
CA ALA A 141 5.68 8.32 -14.98
C ALA A 141 5.65 8.86 -16.41
N LEU A 142 5.05 8.11 -17.35
CA LEU A 142 4.90 8.56 -18.74
C LEU A 142 4.07 9.86 -18.85
N PRO A 143 4.31 10.67 -19.90
CA PRO A 143 3.42 11.77 -20.25
C PRO A 143 1.97 11.29 -20.36
N GLY A 144 1.03 12.01 -19.75
CA GLY A 144 -0.38 11.61 -19.69
C GLY A 144 -0.71 10.52 -18.64
N SER A 145 0.25 10.11 -17.81
CA SER A 145 -0.04 9.20 -16.70
C SER A 145 -1.08 9.82 -15.77
N ARG A 146 -2.04 8.98 -15.35
CA ARG A 146 -3.08 9.35 -14.37
C ARG A 146 -2.57 9.34 -12.92
N PHE A 147 -1.31 9.00 -12.69
CA PHE A 147 -0.78 8.76 -11.35
C PHE A 147 0.06 9.93 -10.86
N GLY A 148 -0.43 10.56 -9.79
CA GLY A 148 0.30 11.57 -9.05
C GLY A 148 0.26 12.96 -9.67
N VAL A 149 0.75 13.93 -8.92
CA VAL A 149 0.84 15.36 -9.28
C VAL A 149 2.22 15.63 -9.84
N THR A 150 2.31 16.33 -10.97
CA THR A 150 3.60 16.74 -11.56
C THR A 150 4.19 17.96 -10.85
N ALA A 151 5.48 18.20 -11.04
CA ALA A 151 6.14 19.41 -10.52
C ALA A 151 5.49 20.70 -11.01
N GLU A 152 5.06 20.73 -12.28
CA GLU A 152 4.35 21.87 -12.87
C GLU A 152 3.02 22.14 -12.17
N GLN A 153 2.21 21.09 -11.94
CA GLN A 153 0.93 21.21 -11.21
C GLN A 153 1.13 21.68 -9.77
N LEU A 154 2.19 21.21 -9.09
CA LEU A 154 2.53 21.71 -7.76
C LEU A 154 2.91 23.18 -7.75
N ALA A 155 3.70 23.62 -8.73
CA ALA A 155 4.11 25.02 -8.83
C ALA A 155 2.94 25.98 -9.15
N GLN A 156 1.90 25.50 -9.84
CA GLN A 156 0.70 26.29 -10.14
C GLN A 156 -0.26 26.41 -8.94
N ALA A 157 -0.14 25.56 -7.94
CA ALA A 157 -1.02 25.53 -6.76
C ALA A 157 -0.49 26.34 -5.56
N GLY A 158 0.78 26.78 -5.62
CA GLY A 158 1.42 27.62 -4.58
C GLY A 158 1.48 29.06 -4.96
#